data_bce6c5e7dea8e379cc2806f753ee0449
#
_entry.id   bce6c5e7dea8e379cc2806f753ee0449
#
_cell.length_a   1.000
_cell.length_b   1.000
_cell.length_c   1.000
_cell.angle_alpha   90.00
_cell.angle_beta   90.00
_cell.angle_gamma   90.00
#
_symmetry.space_group_name_H-M   'P 1'
#
loop_
_entity.id
_entity.type
_entity.pdbx_description
1 polymer ?
#
loop_
_entity_poly.entity_id
_entity_poly.type
_entity_poly.pdbx_seq_one_letter_code
_entity_poly.pdbx_strand_id
1 'polypeptide(L)'
;MKYIIGIAVLMLTACSSVPDKAYYQLPDVYQGANNKVVTTTESAKQDQIWVQPIRLSDMLVNTGIVYQTSDINYTVANQHLWINPLDQQLQQNLVVGLAKEFPNRVVSTQPIEDKLAKLTVNVNYFQGRYDGKVIIAGDWIYTQGNKVISQPFSVVLTQTQDGYPALVRTLGEGWQNVVAEIAKTIKSQY
;
A
#
# COMPACT_ATOMS: atom_id res chain seq x y z
N MET A 1 -53.17 13.89 55.44
CA MET A 1 -52.99 13.59 54.00
C MET A 1 -51.51 13.81 53.67
N LYS A 2 -50.82 12.75 53.55
CA LYS A 2 -49.36 12.77 53.28
C LYS A 2 -49.16 12.38 51.80
N TYR A 3 -48.70 13.32 50.99
CA TYR A 3 -48.34 13.08 49.59
C TYR A 3 -46.90 12.49 49.53
N ILE A 4 -46.80 11.23 49.16
CA ILE A 4 -45.53 10.59 48.83
C ILE A 4 -45.28 10.84 47.35
N ILE A 5 -44.36 11.77 47.08
CA ILE A 5 -43.85 12.00 45.72
C ILE A 5 -42.75 10.96 45.46
N GLY A 6 -43.10 9.93 44.69
CA GLY A 6 -42.12 8.94 44.19
C GLY A 6 -41.31 9.53 43.04
N ILE A 7 -40.04 9.87 43.27
CA ILE A 7 -39.11 10.24 42.21
C ILE A 7 -38.60 8.95 41.58
N ALA A 8 -39.15 8.62 40.40
CA ALA A 8 -38.61 7.55 39.55
C ALA A 8 -37.35 8.09 38.86
N VAL A 9 -36.18 7.73 39.38
CA VAL A 9 -34.90 7.98 38.70
C VAL A 9 -34.78 6.98 37.58
N LEU A 10 -35.05 7.39 36.32
CA LEU A 10 -34.72 6.63 35.12
C LEU A 10 -33.16 6.62 34.96
N MET A 11 -32.53 5.52 35.32
CA MET A 11 -31.14 5.24 34.96
C MET A 11 -31.08 5.03 33.45
N LEU A 12 -30.74 6.08 32.69
CA LEU A 12 -30.31 5.94 31.30
C LEU A 12 -28.89 5.29 31.30
N THR A 13 -28.85 3.98 31.23
CA THR A 13 -27.61 3.25 30.88
C THR A 13 -27.37 3.49 29.41
N ALA A 14 -26.67 4.58 29.07
CA ALA A 14 -26.09 4.76 27.75
C ALA A 14 -24.95 3.75 27.62
N CYS A 15 -25.24 2.58 27.03
CA CYS A 15 -24.20 1.71 26.49
C CYS A 15 -23.52 2.46 25.35
N SER A 16 -22.44 3.17 25.63
CA SER A 16 -21.52 3.62 24.60
C SER A 16 -20.76 2.39 24.10
N SER A 17 -21.32 1.67 23.11
CA SER A 17 -20.56 0.67 22.38
C SER A 17 -19.43 1.41 21.68
N VAL A 18 -18.19 1.13 22.11
CA VAL A 18 -17.02 1.56 21.35
C VAL A 18 -17.14 0.88 19.99
N PRO A 19 -17.20 1.63 18.87
CA PRO A 19 -17.33 1.01 17.57
C PRO A 19 -16.14 0.08 17.31
N ASP A 20 -16.41 -1.11 16.78
CA ASP A 20 -15.42 -2.13 16.52
C ASP A 20 -14.38 -1.63 15.47
N LYS A 21 -13.12 -1.94 15.71
CA LYS A 21 -12.06 -1.66 14.76
C LYS A 21 -12.12 -2.62 13.58
N ALA A 22 -12.07 -2.08 12.37
CA ALA A 22 -11.97 -2.83 11.14
C ALA A 22 -10.53 -2.81 10.63
N TYR A 23 -10.01 -3.98 10.26
CA TYR A 23 -8.66 -4.14 9.75
C TYR A 23 -8.67 -4.47 8.27
N TYR A 24 -7.76 -3.87 7.53
CA TYR A 24 -7.70 -3.95 6.07
C TYR A 24 -6.32 -4.40 5.61
N GLN A 25 -6.33 -5.18 4.55
CA GLN A 25 -5.15 -5.58 3.80
C GLN A 25 -5.34 -5.20 2.33
N LEU A 26 -4.26 -4.78 1.67
CA LEU A 26 -4.30 -4.58 0.23
C LEU A 26 -4.63 -5.90 -0.46
N PRO A 27 -5.42 -5.87 -1.56
CA PRO A 27 -5.74 -7.07 -2.32
C PRO A 27 -4.47 -7.84 -2.70
N ASP A 28 -4.49 -9.14 -2.44
CA ASP A 28 -3.36 -10.02 -2.73
C ASP A 28 -3.14 -10.19 -4.22
N VAL A 29 -1.95 -9.86 -4.69
CA VAL A 29 -1.47 -10.19 -6.04
C VAL A 29 -1.07 -11.67 -6.18
N TYR A 30 -1.12 -12.44 -5.09
CA TYR A 30 -0.80 -13.87 -5.09
C TYR A 30 -1.85 -14.75 -5.78
N GLN A 31 -3.08 -14.27 -5.99
CA GLN A 31 -4.10 -15.04 -6.70
C GLN A 31 -3.64 -15.30 -8.14
N GLY A 32 -3.20 -16.52 -8.40
CA GLY A 32 -2.67 -16.98 -9.69
C GLY A 32 -1.13 -17.02 -9.80
N ALA A 33 -0.39 -16.76 -8.73
CA ALA A 33 1.04 -17.07 -8.70
C ALA A 33 1.20 -18.60 -8.69
N ASN A 34 1.56 -19.16 -9.85
CA ASN A 34 2.05 -20.54 -9.90
C ASN A 34 3.32 -20.59 -9.02
N ASN A 35 3.36 -21.49 -8.04
CA ASN A 35 4.52 -21.80 -7.22
C ASN A 35 5.63 -22.43 -8.06
N LYS A 36 6.09 -21.73 -9.10
CA LYS A 36 7.22 -22.18 -9.89
C LYS A 36 8.47 -21.93 -9.05
N VAL A 37 9.06 -22.98 -8.52
CA VAL A 37 10.39 -22.92 -7.92
C VAL A 37 11.34 -22.41 -9.02
N VAL A 38 11.81 -21.17 -8.90
CA VAL A 38 12.83 -20.64 -9.78
C VAL A 38 14.14 -21.24 -9.28
N THR A 39 14.56 -22.35 -9.88
CA THR A 39 15.92 -22.87 -9.68
C THR A 39 16.86 -21.92 -10.41
N THR A 40 17.55 -21.07 -9.66
CA THR A 40 18.52 -20.12 -10.21
C THR A 40 19.79 -20.85 -10.57
N THR A 41 20.15 -20.86 -11.85
CA THR A 41 21.53 -21.10 -12.29
C THR A 41 22.39 -19.91 -11.88
N GLU A 42 23.72 -20.09 -11.81
CA GLU A 42 24.65 -18.99 -11.43
C GLU A 42 24.46 -17.71 -12.26
N SER A 43 24.09 -17.84 -13.54
CA SER A 43 23.77 -16.69 -14.39
C SER A 43 22.54 -15.89 -13.94
N ALA A 44 21.57 -16.53 -13.30
CA ALA A 44 20.35 -15.82 -12.82
C ALA A 44 20.57 -15.10 -11.49
N LYS A 45 21.60 -15.49 -10.72
CA LYS A 45 22.01 -14.76 -9.52
C LYS A 45 22.56 -13.37 -9.87
N GLN A 46 23.23 -13.24 -11.01
CA GLN A 46 23.80 -11.97 -11.47
C GLN A 46 22.75 -10.97 -11.98
N ASP A 47 21.48 -11.36 -12.09
CA ASP A 47 20.39 -10.52 -12.61
C ASP A 47 19.25 -10.34 -11.60
N GLN A 48 19.62 -10.02 -10.37
CA GLN A 48 18.65 -9.76 -9.30
C GLN A 48 18.16 -8.31 -9.35
N ILE A 49 16.86 -8.13 -9.05
CA ILE A 49 16.27 -6.84 -8.64
C ILE A 49 16.05 -6.88 -7.13
N TRP A 50 16.83 -6.12 -6.39
CA TRP A 50 16.62 -5.93 -4.96
C TRP A 50 15.66 -4.78 -4.73
N VAL A 51 14.47 -5.10 -4.27
CA VAL A 51 13.47 -4.12 -3.84
C VAL A 51 13.78 -3.70 -2.41
N GLN A 52 14.26 -2.49 -2.23
CA GLN A 52 14.56 -1.93 -0.92
C GLN A 52 13.26 -1.73 -0.10
N PRO A 53 13.34 -1.61 1.24
CA PRO A 53 12.20 -1.21 2.05
C PRO A 53 11.58 0.08 1.51
N ILE A 54 10.26 0.06 1.33
CA ILE A 54 9.51 1.24 0.85
C ILE A 54 9.54 2.31 1.93
N ARG A 55 9.81 3.55 1.51
CA ARG A 55 9.75 4.71 2.38
C ARG A 55 8.40 5.39 2.25
N LEU A 56 7.75 5.61 3.37
CA LEU A 56 6.49 6.32 3.45
C LEU A 56 6.71 7.73 4.00
N SER A 57 5.88 8.68 3.57
CA SER A 57 5.76 9.96 4.28
C SER A 57 5.24 9.75 5.70
N ASP A 58 5.56 10.66 6.62
CA ASP A 58 5.23 10.52 8.06
C ASP A 58 3.74 10.29 8.32
N MET A 59 2.86 10.89 7.51
CA MET A 59 1.42 10.70 7.67
C MET A 59 0.96 9.28 7.32
N LEU A 60 1.70 8.52 6.52
CA LEU A 60 1.38 7.17 6.09
C LEU A 60 1.96 6.08 7.00
N VAL A 61 2.88 6.42 7.90
CA VAL A 61 3.50 5.47 8.84
C VAL A 61 2.52 4.99 9.91
N ASN A 62 1.42 5.73 10.10
CA ASN A 62 0.38 5.35 11.05
C ASN A 62 -0.38 4.09 10.62
N THR A 63 -0.96 3.39 11.60
CA THR A 63 -1.78 2.20 11.32
C THR A 63 -3.14 2.53 10.71
N GLY A 64 -3.65 3.76 10.90
CA GLY A 64 -4.93 4.20 10.38
C GLY A 64 -4.86 4.56 8.89
N ILE A 65 -5.94 4.26 8.17
CA ILE A 65 -6.08 4.66 6.77
C ILE A 65 -6.20 6.19 6.69
N VAL A 66 -5.35 6.80 5.86
CA VAL A 66 -5.36 8.25 5.65
C VAL A 66 -6.46 8.64 4.66
N TYR A 67 -7.14 9.75 4.93
CA TYR A 67 -8.14 10.33 4.06
C TYR A 67 -8.01 11.85 4.00
N GLN A 68 -7.99 12.41 2.81
CA GLN A 68 -8.01 13.85 2.57
C GLN A 68 -9.45 14.36 2.62
N THR A 69 -9.77 15.20 3.59
CA THR A 69 -11.14 15.69 3.85
C THR A 69 -11.47 17.00 3.13
N SER A 70 -10.45 17.75 2.70
CA SER A 70 -10.57 18.95 1.85
C SER A 70 -9.28 19.14 1.05
N ASP A 71 -9.11 20.26 0.40
CA ASP A 71 -7.90 20.63 -0.36
C ASP A 71 -6.62 20.60 0.49
N ILE A 72 -6.72 20.95 1.78
CA ILE A 72 -5.59 21.08 2.70
C ILE A 72 -5.70 20.23 3.98
N ASN A 73 -6.85 19.60 4.24
CA ASN A 73 -7.07 18.86 5.48
C ASN A 73 -7.01 17.34 5.27
N TYR A 74 -6.39 16.67 6.22
CA TYR A 74 -6.25 15.22 6.26
C TYR A 74 -6.72 14.67 7.60
N THR A 75 -7.20 13.45 7.61
CA THR A 75 -7.50 12.68 8.81
C THR A 75 -6.90 11.30 8.72
N VAL A 76 -6.54 10.75 9.88
CA VAL A 76 -6.13 9.35 10.03
C VAL A 76 -7.26 8.61 10.73
N ALA A 77 -7.76 7.57 10.12
CA ALA A 77 -8.88 6.81 10.67
C ALA A 77 -8.47 6.09 11.96
N ASN A 78 -9.29 6.23 13.00
CA ASN A 78 -9.06 5.59 14.31
C ASN A 78 -9.62 4.16 14.38
N GLN A 79 -10.54 3.80 13.48
CA GLN A 79 -11.29 2.53 13.49
C GLN A 79 -11.10 1.72 12.21
N HIS A 80 -10.50 2.29 11.19
CA HIS A 80 -10.18 1.63 9.92
C HIS A 80 -8.68 1.58 9.76
N LEU A 81 -8.10 0.42 10.06
CA LEU A 81 -6.67 0.26 10.28
C LEU A 81 -6.07 -0.72 9.27
N TRP A 82 -4.83 -0.51 8.93
CA TRP A 82 -4.04 -1.52 8.22
C TRP A 82 -3.72 -2.68 9.18
N ILE A 83 -3.92 -3.94 8.72
CA ILE A 83 -3.61 -5.13 9.53
C ILE A 83 -2.11 -5.33 9.71
N ASN A 84 -1.35 -4.96 8.72
CA ASN A 84 0.12 -4.95 8.72
C ASN A 84 0.61 -3.55 8.34
N PRO A 85 1.86 -3.16 8.68
CA PRO A 85 2.45 -1.92 8.24
C PRO A 85 2.32 -1.74 6.72
N LEU A 86 1.90 -0.54 6.27
CA LEU A 86 1.60 -0.27 4.88
C LEU A 86 2.82 -0.44 3.97
N ASP A 87 4.01 -0.03 4.42
CA ASP A 87 5.28 -0.20 3.69
C ASP A 87 5.56 -1.66 3.36
N GLN A 88 5.30 -2.57 4.31
CA GLN A 88 5.47 -4.01 4.11
C GLN A 88 4.47 -4.57 3.09
N GLN A 89 3.20 -4.15 3.17
CA GLN A 89 2.19 -4.57 2.21
C GLN A 89 2.53 -4.09 0.79
N LEU A 90 2.94 -2.83 0.64
CA LEU A 90 3.34 -2.26 -0.64
C LEU A 90 4.59 -2.94 -1.20
N GLN A 91 5.61 -3.17 -0.36
CA GLN A 91 6.84 -3.85 -0.78
C GLN A 91 6.54 -5.28 -1.27
N GLN A 92 5.73 -6.02 -0.53
CA GLN A 92 5.34 -7.38 -0.89
C GLN A 92 4.61 -7.42 -2.24
N ASN A 93 3.63 -6.53 -2.44
CA ASN A 93 2.90 -6.41 -3.70
C ASN A 93 3.84 -6.01 -4.86
N LEU A 94 4.80 -5.12 -4.63
CA LEU A 94 5.79 -4.70 -5.61
C LEU A 94 6.69 -5.87 -6.03
N VAL A 95 7.20 -6.65 -5.08
CA VAL A 95 8.03 -7.83 -5.36
C VAL A 95 7.27 -8.85 -6.21
N VAL A 96 6.04 -9.18 -5.81
CA VAL A 96 5.21 -10.16 -6.55
C VAL A 96 4.87 -9.66 -7.96
N GLY A 97 4.49 -8.39 -8.08
CA GLY A 97 4.17 -7.79 -9.37
C GLY A 97 5.38 -7.76 -10.31
N LEU A 98 6.54 -7.33 -9.81
CA LEU A 98 7.78 -7.32 -10.60
C LEU A 98 8.25 -8.73 -10.96
N ALA A 99 8.11 -9.72 -10.08
CA ALA A 99 8.48 -11.10 -10.38
C ALA A 99 7.64 -11.69 -11.53
N LYS A 100 6.38 -11.31 -11.67
CA LYS A 100 5.54 -11.67 -12.82
C LYS A 100 6.05 -11.03 -14.12
N GLU A 101 6.48 -9.77 -14.04
CA GLU A 101 6.97 -9.02 -15.19
C GLU A 101 8.40 -9.39 -15.61
N PHE A 102 9.20 -9.93 -14.70
CA PHE A 102 10.58 -10.33 -14.93
C PHE A 102 10.81 -11.82 -14.58
N PRO A 103 10.21 -12.76 -15.32
CA PRO A 103 10.23 -14.19 -14.98
C PRO A 103 11.62 -14.83 -15.01
N ASN A 104 12.60 -14.18 -15.66
CA ASN A 104 13.98 -14.65 -15.76
C ASN A 104 14.92 -13.95 -14.76
N ARG A 105 14.41 -13.09 -13.89
CA ARG A 105 15.18 -12.37 -12.88
C ARG A 105 14.71 -12.75 -11.48
N VAL A 106 15.62 -12.74 -10.53
CA VAL A 106 15.26 -12.87 -9.11
C VAL A 106 14.80 -11.50 -8.60
N VAL A 107 13.56 -11.39 -8.15
CA VAL A 107 13.07 -10.19 -7.48
C VAL A 107 12.89 -10.52 -5.99
N SER A 108 13.58 -9.83 -5.11
CA SER A 108 13.54 -10.11 -3.67
C SER A 108 13.70 -8.87 -2.81
N THR A 109 13.35 -8.99 -1.53
CA THR A 109 13.51 -7.95 -0.51
C THR A 109 14.90 -7.96 0.13
N GLN A 110 15.73 -8.95 -0.17
CA GLN A 110 17.06 -9.06 0.38
C GLN A 110 18.11 -9.13 -0.74
N PRO A 111 19.27 -8.47 -0.56
CA PRO A 111 20.37 -8.59 -1.50
C PRO A 111 20.97 -10.00 -1.39
N ILE A 112 21.21 -10.63 -2.54
CA ILE A 112 21.86 -11.95 -2.62
C ILE A 112 23.34 -11.79 -3.02
N GLU A 113 23.65 -10.75 -3.81
CA GLU A 113 25.00 -10.46 -4.31
C GLU A 113 25.32 -8.96 -4.32
N ASP A 114 26.61 -8.60 -4.49
CA ASP A 114 27.06 -7.20 -4.48
C ASP A 114 26.70 -6.44 -5.77
N LYS A 115 26.65 -7.14 -6.92
CA LYS A 115 26.36 -6.55 -8.24
C LYS A 115 24.92 -6.76 -8.66
N LEU A 116 23.99 -6.14 -7.94
CA LEU A 116 22.57 -6.29 -8.19
C LEU A 116 21.93 -4.98 -8.66
N ALA A 117 20.81 -5.08 -9.34
CA ALA A 117 19.96 -3.92 -9.55
C ALA A 117 19.22 -3.58 -8.25
N LYS A 118 19.13 -2.29 -7.94
CA LYS A 118 18.43 -1.79 -6.74
C LYS A 118 17.22 -0.96 -7.16
N LEU A 119 16.09 -1.23 -6.55
CA LEU A 119 14.88 -0.43 -6.69
C LEU A 119 14.53 0.18 -5.34
N THR A 120 14.55 1.50 -5.27
CA THR A 120 14.09 2.31 -4.13
C THR A 120 12.78 2.97 -4.52
N VAL A 121 11.78 2.94 -3.65
CA VAL A 121 10.48 3.59 -3.88
C VAL A 121 10.12 4.41 -2.64
N ASN A 122 9.75 5.67 -2.87
CA ASN A 122 9.22 6.58 -1.87
C ASN A 122 7.74 6.81 -2.19
N VAL A 123 6.85 6.65 -1.20
CA VAL A 123 5.42 6.88 -1.35
C VAL A 123 5.02 8.07 -0.48
N ASN A 124 4.63 9.17 -1.12
CA ASN A 124 4.26 10.41 -0.47
C ASN A 124 2.76 10.50 -0.20
N TYR A 125 1.94 9.92 -1.09
CA TYR A 125 0.48 9.91 -0.99
C TYR A 125 -0.05 8.50 -1.27
N PHE A 126 -0.95 8.03 -0.40
CA PHE A 126 -1.64 6.73 -0.53
C PHE A 126 -2.95 6.81 0.24
N GLN A 127 -3.96 7.48 -0.33
CA GLN A 127 -5.16 7.86 0.40
C GLN A 127 -6.38 8.10 -0.47
N GLY A 128 -7.55 8.06 0.16
CA GLY A 128 -8.79 8.57 -0.41
C GLY A 128 -8.87 10.09 -0.33
N ARG A 129 -9.76 10.67 -1.15
CA ARG A 129 -10.00 12.09 -1.23
C ARG A 129 -11.50 12.40 -1.14
N TYR A 130 -11.80 13.60 -0.66
CA TYR A 130 -13.16 14.13 -0.50
C TYR A 130 -13.97 14.24 -1.82
N ASP A 131 -13.29 14.19 -2.97
CA ASP A 131 -13.90 14.21 -4.32
C ASP A 131 -14.21 12.80 -4.86
N GLY A 132 -14.20 11.77 -4.01
CA GLY A 132 -14.48 10.39 -4.39
C GLY A 132 -13.36 9.71 -5.17
N LYS A 133 -12.14 10.24 -5.13
CA LYS A 133 -10.97 9.67 -5.78
C LYS A 133 -9.98 9.13 -4.77
N VAL A 134 -9.06 8.32 -5.26
CA VAL A 134 -7.83 7.95 -4.55
C VAL A 134 -6.65 8.59 -5.24
N ILE A 135 -5.61 8.89 -4.48
CA ILE A 135 -4.31 9.33 -5.00
C ILE A 135 -3.21 8.43 -4.46
N ILE A 136 -2.33 8.00 -5.36
CA ILE A 136 -1.11 7.27 -5.06
C ILE A 136 0.01 7.97 -5.80
N ALA A 137 0.92 8.59 -5.06
CA ALA A 137 2.00 9.36 -5.68
C ALA A 137 3.29 9.28 -4.88
N GLY A 138 4.40 9.41 -5.61
CA GLY A 138 5.73 9.31 -5.06
C GLY A 138 6.79 9.35 -6.15
N ASP A 139 7.91 8.74 -5.87
CA ASP A 139 9.02 8.59 -6.81
C ASP A 139 9.73 7.26 -6.61
N TRP A 140 10.47 6.84 -7.64
CA TRP A 140 11.30 5.66 -7.57
C TRP A 140 12.63 5.88 -8.27
N ILE A 141 13.65 5.15 -7.81
CA ILE A 141 14.97 5.13 -8.38
C ILE A 141 15.38 3.67 -8.60
N TYR A 142 15.78 3.36 -9.83
CA TYR A 142 16.36 2.08 -10.20
C TYR A 142 17.81 2.28 -10.61
N THR A 143 18.69 1.48 -10.04
CA THR A 143 20.13 1.53 -10.34
C THR A 143 20.62 0.14 -10.72
N GLN A 144 21.36 0.03 -11.84
CA GLN A 144 22.04 -1.20 -12.27
C GLN A 144 23.38 -0.86 -12.92
N GLY A 145 24.47 -1.24 -12.27
CA GLY A 145 25.80 -0.80 -12.67
C GLY A 145 25.92 0.72 -12.66
N ASN A 146 26.29 1.31 -13.79
CA ASN A 146 26.39 2.77 -13.95
C ASN A 146 25.09 3.43 -14.43
N LYS A 147 24.02 2.66 -14.65
CA LYS A 147 22.73 3.18 -15.11
C LYS A 147 21.85 3.55 -13.93
N VAL A 148 21.30 4.74 -13.97
CA VAL A 148 20.35 5.26 -12.98
C VAL A 148 19.11 5.78 -13.72
N ILE A 149 17.94 5.30 -13.30
CA ILE A 149 16.63 5.78 -13.75
C ILE A 149 15.93 6.35 -12.52
N SER A 150 15.43 7.56 -12.59
CA SER A 150 14.64 8.19 -11.54
C SER A 150 13.40 8.81 -12.15
N GLN A 151 12.23 8.46 -11.64
CA GLN A 151 10.95 8.98 -12.13
C GLN A 151 9.95 9.18 -10.99
N PRO A 152 9.15 10.26 -11.03
CA PRO A 152 7.96 10.39 -10.21
C PRO A 152 6.84 9.49 -10.77
N PHE A 153 5.88 9.14 -9.90
CA PHE A 153 4.61 8.54 -10.30
C PHE A 153 3.44 9.25 -9.63
N SER A 154 2.31 9.30 -10.34
CA SER A 154 1.07 9.83 -9.79
C SER A 154 -0.11 9.13 -10.45
N VAL A 155 -0.83 8.33 -9.69
CA VAL A 155 -2.03 7.61 -10.12
C VAL A 155 -3.22 8.17 -9.36
N VAL A 156 -4.25 8.56 -10.11
CA VAL A 156 -5.52 9.02 -9.56
C VAL A 156 -6.63 8.14 -10.15
N LEU A 157 -7.39 7.46 -9.30
CA LEU A 157 -8.52 6.62 -9.69
C LEU A 157 -9.79 7.08 -9.01
N THR A 158 -10.94 6.88 -9.66
CA THR A 158 -12.25 7.14 -9.06
C THR A 158 -12.69 5.91 -8.27
N GLN A 159 -13.10 6.11 -7.04
CA GLN A 159 -13.71 5.06 -6.22
C GLN A 159 -15.12 4.76 -6.76
N THR A 160 -15.39 3.50 -7.06
CA THR A 160 -16.65 3.09 -7.69
C THR A 160 -17.80 2.88 -6.70
N GLN A 161 -17.50 2.71 -5.43
CA GLN A 161 -18.44 2.51 -4.33
C GLN A 161 -17.94 3.24 -3.09
N ASP A 162 -18.85 3.63 -2.20
CA ASP A 162 -18.50 4.27 -0.94
C ASP A 162 -17.94 3.27 0.08
N GLY A 163 -17.21 3.83 1.05
CA GLY A 163 -16.71 3.13 2.22
C GLY A 163 -15.27 2.60 2.08
N TYR A 164 -14.69 2.27 3.22
CA TYR A 164 -13.30 1.84 3.33
C TYR A 164 -12.96 0.54 2.57
N PRO A 165 -13.85 -0.48 2.47
CA PRO A 165 -13.56 -1.66 1.67
C PRO A 165 -13.35 -1.33 0.17
N ALA A 166 -14.15 -0.44 -0.39
CA ALA A 166 -13.99 0.02 -1.78
C ALA A 166 -12.75 0.90 -1.93
N LEU A 167 -12.51 1.81 -0.98
CA LEU A 167 -11.30 2.63 -0.92
C LEU A 167 -10.04 1.75 -0.99
N VAL A 168 -9.93 0.72 -0.15
CA VAL A 168 -8.78 -0.17 -0.10
C VAL A 168 -8.58 -0.95 -1.39
N ARG A 169 -9.67 -1.42 -2.03
CA ARG A 169 -9.59 -2.08 -3.35
C ARG A 169 -9.07 -1.13 -4.42
N THR A 170 -9.58 0.10 -4.47
CA THR A 170 -9.14 1.11 -5.44
C THR A 170 -7.69 1.53 -5.21
N LEU A 171 -7.25 1.65 -3.95
CA LEU A 171 -5.85 1.88 -3.61
C LEU A 171 -4.96 0.71 -4.07
N GLY A 172 -5.40 -0.53 -3.89
CA GLY A 172 -4.70 -1.71 -4.37
C GLY A 172 -4.57 -1.73 -5.90
N GLU A 173 -5.64 -1.42 -6.63
CA GLU A 173 -5.62 -1.29 -8.09
C GLU A 173 -4.63 -0.21 -8.54
N GLY A 174 -4.68 0.96 -7.92
CA GLY A 174 -3.76 2.05 -8.23
C GLY A 174 -2.31 1.67 -7.97
N TRP A 175 -2.02 0.92 -6.90
CA TRP A 175 -0.68 0.42 -6.65
C TRP A 175 -0.21 -0.57 -7.72
N GLN A 176 -1.08 -1.45 -8.20
CA GLN A 176 -0.76 -2.35 -9.32
C GLN A 176 -0.42 -1.57 -10.60
N ASN A 177 -1.10 -0.46 -10.87
CA ASN A 177 -0.77 0.42 -11.99
C ASN A 177 0.63 1.02 -11.85
N VAL A 178 1.01 1.47 -10.65
CA VAL A 178 2.38 1.95 -10.36
C VAL A 178 3.41 0.85 -10.62
N VAL A 179 3.17 -0.36 -10.14
CA VAL A 179 4.07 -1.52 -10.33
C VAL A 179 4.26 -1.84 -11.81
N ALA A 180 3.15 -1.85 -12.59
CA ALA A 180 3.19 -2.09 -14.02
C ALA A 180 3.96 -1.00 -14.79
N GLU A 181 3.82 0.27 -14.39
CA GLU A 181 4.54 1.40 -14.97
C GLU A 181 6.06 1.30 -14.70
N ILE A 182 6.45 0.99 -13.45
CA ILE A 182 7.86 0.74 -13.09
C ILE A 182 8.44 -0.38 -13.94
N ALA A 183 7.74 -1.52 -14.02
CA ALA A 183 8.18 -2.66 -14.80
C ALA A 183 8.34 -2.32 -16.29
N LYS A 184 7.36 -1.62 -16.88
CA LYS A 184 7.40 -1.17 -18.28
C LYS A 184 8.60 -0.26 -18.54
N THR A 185 8.84 0.69 -17.66
CA THR A 185 9.97 1.63 -17.79
C THR A 185 11.31 0.88 -17.70
N ILE A 186 11.46 0.00 -16.72
CA ILE A 186 12.69 -0.80 -16.61
C ILE A 186 12.90 -1.64 -17.87
N LYS A 187 11.88 -2.33 -18.40
CA LYS A 187 11.97 -3.14 -19.63
C LYS A 187 12.36 -2.32 -20.86
N SER A 188 11.87 -1.09 -20.98
CA SER A 188 12.15 -0.23 -22.14
C SER A 188 13.60 0.24 -22.23
N GLN A 189 14.37 0.02 -21.17
CA GLN A 189 15.75 0.47 -21.06
C GLN A 189 16.77 -0.67 -21.29
N TYR A 190 16.28 -1.89 -21.52
CA TYR A 190 17.04 -3.11 -21.80
C TYR A 190 16.49 -3.85 -23.01
#